data_aaf6bbc033530cad8b5fe8bb45e621e1
#
_entry.id   aaf6bbc033530cad8b5fe8bb45e621e1
#
_cell.length_a   1.000
_cell.length_b   1.000
_cell.length_c   1.000
_cell.angle_alpha   90.00
_cell.angle_beta   90.00
_cell.angle_gamma   90.00
#
_symmetry.space_group_name_H-M   'P 1'
#
loop_
_entity.id
_entity.type
_entity.pdbx_description
1 polymer ?
#
loop_
_entity_poly.entity_id
_entity_poly.type
_entity_poly.pdbx_seq_one_letter_code
_entity_poly.pdbx_strand_id
1 'polypeptide(L)'
;MNRGGSRGRLPPLFVMSDFKKLRVWRSAHALTINTNRVAGTIRGTRYAALRNQMERAAMSVSANIVEGRQHKSEREFARFLGYALASTSELENHLIVAHDIRQVSESDYRSLLAQLTDVRRMLHGLMAKLSQSPSSKPVTSPPRTATSEAHRTVQTPAANGDQPTAGRG
;
A
#
# COMPACT_ATOMS: atom_id res chain seq x y z
N MET A 1 -3.39 50.48 -29.44
CA MET A 1 -3.65 49.03 -29.62
C MET A 1 -2.70 48.29 -28.72
N ASN A 2 -3.19 47.93 -27.56
CA ASN A 2 -2.37 47.29 -26.50
C ASN A 2 -2.73 45.79 -26.46
N ARG A 3 -1.85 44.91 -26.93
CA ARG A 3 -2.03 43.48 -26.85
C ARG A 3 -1.35 42.98 -25.56
N GLY A 4 -2.16 42.96 -24.48
CA GLY A 4 -1.78 42.33 -23.25
C GLY A 4 -1.58 40.81 -23.43
N GLY A 5 -0.35 40.36 -23.54
CA GLY A 5 -0.01 38.95 -23.52
C GLY A 5 -0.29 38.38 -22.14
N SER A 6 -1.32 37.59 -22.02
CA SER A 6 -1.59 36.75 -20.87
C SER A 6 -0.42 35.74 -20.73
N ARG A 7 0.53 36.02 -19.85
CA ARG A 7 1.53 35.03 -19.43
C ARG A 7 0.76 33.96 -18.65
N GLY A 8 0.50 32.85 -19.30
CA GLY A 8 -0.05 31.67 -18.66
C GLY A 8 0.81 31.35 -17.45
N ARG A 9 0.23 31.54 -16.26
CA ARG A 9 0.82 31.09 -15.00
C ARG A 9 0.91 29.57 -15.11
N LEU A 10 2.10 29.04 -15.30
CA LEU A 10 2.35 27.60 -15.17
C LEU A 10 1.71 27.14 -13.85
N PRO A 11 0.97 26.03 -13.84
CA PRO A 11 0.44 25.50 -12.59
C PRO A 11 1.60 25.34 -11.61
N PRO A 12 1.38 25.61 -10.30
CA PRO A 12 2.45 25.45 -9.32
C PRO A 12 3.04 24.08 -9.51
N LEU A 13 4.36 24.03 -9.76
CA LEU A 13 5.14 22.80 -9.73
C LEU A 13 4.58 21.99 -8.57
N PHE A 14 3.98 20.84 -8.88
CA PHE A 14 3.49 19.87 -7.93
C PHE A 14 4.53 19.78 -6.82
N VAL A 15 4.20 20.29 -5.64
CA VAL A 15 5.10 20.21 -4.49
C VAL A 15 5.25 18.73 -4.22
N MET A 16 6.25 18.15 -4.83
CA MET A 16 6.67 16.79 -4.56
C MET A 16 6.89 16.75 -3.06
N SER A 17 5.90 16.18 -2.36
CA SER A 17 5.93 16.02 -0.93
C SER A 17 7.29 15.42 -0.58
N ASP A 18 8.13 16.19 0.11
CA ASP A 18 9.53 15.85 0.34
C ASP A 18 9.62 14.60 1.23
N PHE A 19 9.53 13.42 0.61
CA PHE A 19 9.61 12.12 1.28
C PHE A 19 10.93 11.98 2.05
N LYS A 20 11.99 12.71 1.64
CA LYS A 20 13.31 12.72 2.31
C LYS A 20 13.23 13.26 3.73
N LYS A 21 12.20 14.06 4.06
CA LYS A 21 11.93 14.53 5.42
C LYS A 21 11.32 13.46 6.32
N LEU A 22 10.75 12.39 5.76
CA LEU A 22 10.19 11.30 6.53
C LEU A 22 11.30 10.49 7.21
N ARG A 23 11.26 10.43 8.54
CA ARG A 23 12.23 9.62 9.32
C ARG A 23 12.20 8.16 8.90
N VAL A 24 11.01 7.59 8.72
CA VAL A 24 10.83 6.20 8.30
C VAL A 24 11.48 5.92 6.93
N TRP A 25 11.38 6.87 5.99
CA TRP A 25 12.05 6.71 4.70
C TRP A 25 13.58 6.70 4.85
N ARG A 26 14.15 7.61 5.65
CA ARG A 26 15.61 7.64 5.89
C ARG A 26 16.11 6.33 6.52
N SER A 27 15.36 5.79 7.46
CA SER A 27 15.70 4.50 8.09
C SER A 27 15.57 3.34 7.10
N ALA A 28 14.51 3.31 6.29
CA ALA A 28 14.33 2.31 5.22
C ALA A 28 15.42 2.40 4.15
N HIS A 29 15.85 3.62 3.79
CA HIS A 29 16.94 3.83 2.84
C HIS A 29 18.28 3.32 3.42
N ALA A 30 18.59 3.61 4.68
CA ALA A 30 19.78 3.09 5.36
C ALA A 30 19.75 1.55 5.43
N LEU A 31 18.59 0.96 5.75
CA LEU A 31 18.39 -0.50 5.71
C LEU A 31 18.69 -1.06 4.32
N THR A 32 18.21 -0.41 3.25
CA THR A 32 18.48 -0.83 1.87
C THR A 32 19.98 -0.85 1.58
N ILE A 33 20.72 0.21 1.91
CA ILE A 33 22.17 0.29 1.69
C ILE A 33 22.90 -0.80 2.47
N ASN A 34 22.57 -1.01 3.74
CA ASN A 34 23.20 -2.02 4.57
C ASN A 34 22.87 -3.44 4.10
N THR A 35 21.64 -3.69 3.64
CA THR A 35 21.25 -4.99 3.06
C THR A 35 22.06 -5.27 1.81
N ASN A 36 22.23 -4.30 0.90
CA ASN A 36 23.05 -4.46 -0.32
C ASN A 36 24.50 -4.78 0.04
N ARG A 37 25.08 -4.08 1.04
CA ARG A 37 26.43 -4.37 1.52
C ARG A 37 26.56 -5.82 2.01
N VAL A 38 25.62 -6.26 2.84
CA VAL A 38 25.64 -7.63 3.40
C VAL A 38 25.35 -8.67 2.32
N ALA A 39 24.36 -8.46 1.46
CA ALA A 39 24.07 -9.35 0.33
C ALA A 39 25.29 -9.52 -0.58
N GLY A 40 26.08 -8.46 -0.81
CA GLY A 40 27.33 -8.51 -1.56
C GLY A 40 28.43 -9.38 -0.95
N THR A 41 28.35 -9.76 0.33
CA THR A 41 29.30 -10.70 0.98
C THR A 41 28.95 -12.16 0.72
N ILE A 42 27.70 -12.47 0.35
CA ILE A 42 27.23 -13.82 0.05
C ILE A 42 27.90 -14.34 -1.22
N ARG A 43 28.64 -15.45 -1.13
CA ARG A 43 29.44 -15.99 -2.23
C ARG A 43 28.75 -17.19 -2.91
N GLY A 44 29.12 -17.41 -4.17
CA GLY A 44 28.66 -18.54 -4.98
C GLY A 44 27.40 -18.25 -5.80
N THR A 45 27.39 -18.78 -7.03
CA THR A 45 26.30 -18.57 -8.02
C THR A 45 24.98 -19.19 -7.56
N ARG A 46 25.02 -20.28 -6.79
CA ARG A 46 23.83 -20.93 -6.23
C ARG A 46 23.00 -20.02 -5.30
N TYR A 47 23.62 -18.98 -4.74
CA TYR A 47 22.95 -18.03 -3.84
C TYR A 47 22.55 -16.73 -4.53
N ALA A 48 22.73 -16.63 -5.84
CA ALA A 48 22.38 -15.41 -6.59
C ALA A 48 20.91 -15.02 -6.42
N ALA A 49 20.01 -16.00 -6.42
CA ALA A 49 18.58 -15.75 -6.20
C ALA A 49 18.32 -15.16 -4.81
N LEU A 50 18.94 -15.71 -3.75
CA LEU A 50 18.78 -15.20 -2.38
C LEU A 50 19.28 -13.77 -2.26
N ARG A 51 20.46 -13.45 -2.79
CA ARG A 51 20.98 -12.06 -2.82
C ARG A 51 19.99 -11.13 -3.47
N ASN A 52 19.54 -11.48 -4.68
CA ASN A 52 18.61 -10.64 -5.44
C ASN A 52 17.30 -10.42 -4.70
N GLN A 53 16.78 -11.43 -4.01
CA GLN A 53 15.53 -11.29 -3.23
C GLN A 53 15.74 -10.40 -1.99
N MET A 54 16.85 -10.52 -1.28
CA MET A 54 17.19 -9.62 -0.16
C MET A 54 17.25 -8.16 -0.63
N GLU A 55 17.95 -7.90 -1.72
CA GLU A 55 18.10 -6.56 -2.29
C GLU A 55 16.75 -5.99 -2.75
N ARG A 56 15.96 -6.78 -3.47
CA ARG A 56 14.62 -6.39 -3.95
C ARG A 56 13.67 -6.08 -2.80
N ALA A 57 13.61 -6.95 -1.80
CA ALA A 57 12.77 -6.73 -0.63
C ALA A 57 13.16 -5.44 0.11
N ALA A 58 14.46 -5.21 0.32
CA ALA A 58 14.95 -3.99 0.96
C ALA A 58 14.60 -2.71 0.16
N MET A 59 14.81 -2.73 -1.17
CA MET A 59 14.43 -1.61 -2.04
C MET A 59 12.93 -1.35 -2.04
N SER A 60 12.11 -2.41 -2.01
CA SER A 60 10.65 -2.31 -2.00
C SER A 60 10.13 -1.58 -0.76
N VAL A 61 10.78 -1.73 0.41
CA VAL A 61 10.39 -0.98 1.61
C VAL A 61 10.43 0.53 1.36
N SER A 62 11.57 1.04 0.90
CA SER A 62 11.75 2.48 0.67
C SER A 62 10.92 2.99 -0.51
N ALA A 63 10.77 2.20 -1.57
CA ALA A 63 9.97 2.54 -2.75
C ALA A 63 8.48 2.72 -2.42
N ASN A 64 7.89 1.80 -1.66
CA ASN A 64 6.49 1.90 -1.24
C ASN A 64 6.22 3.14 -0.37
N ILE A 65 7.16 3.55 0.49
CA ILE A 65 7.03 4.78 1.27
C ILE A 65 6.99 6.01 0.35
N VAL A 66 7.86 6.05 -0.67
CA VAL A 66 7.91 7.14 -1.65
C VAL A 66 6.62 7.20 -2.46
N GLU A 67 6.19 6.06 -3.01
CA GLU A 67 4.99 5.97 -3.83
C GLU A 67 3.75 6.38 -3.04
N GLY A 68 3.58 5.81 -1.84
CA GLY A 68 2.47 6.17 -0.96
C GLY A 68 2.42 7.66 -0.63
N ARG A 69 3.58 8.29 -0.47
CA ARG A 69 3.66 9.73 -0.16
C ARG A 69 3.26 10.63 -1.34
N GLN A 70 3.25 10.13 -2.55
CA GLN A 70 2.79 10.88 -3.74
C GLN A 70 1.27 10.95 -3.82
N HIS A 71 0.55 10.05 -3.19
CA HIS A 71 -0.91 10.05 -3.16
C HIS A 71 -1.45 11.16 -2.25
N LYS A 72 -2.57 11.77 -2.67
CA LYS A 72 -3.25 12.83 -1.90
C LYS A 72 -4.07 12.28 -0.73
N SER A 73 -4.44 11.01 -0.79
CA SER A 73 -5.29 10.36 0.20
C SER A 73 -4.46 9.70 1.28
N GLU A 74 -4.76 9.98 2.55
CA GLU A 74 -4.15 9.31 3.70
C GLU A 74 -4.43 7.80 3.71
N ARG A 75 -5.59 7.40 3.21
CA ARG A 75 -5.96 5.98 3.05
C ARG A 75 -5.03 5.27 2.06
N GLU A 76 -4.76 5.89 0.91
CA GLU A 76 -3.81 5.33 -0.06
C GLU A 76 -2.39 5.30 0.51
N PHE A 77 -1.97 6.37 1.20
CA PHE A 77 -0.68 6.35 1.86
C PHE A 77 -0.57 5.22 2.87
N ALA A 78 -1.58 5.01 3.72
CA ALA A 78 -1.60 3.90 4.68
C ALA A 78 -1.53 2.53 3.97
N ARG A 79 -2.19 2.35 2.82
CA ARG A 79 -2.12 1.13 2.01
C ARG A 79 -0.69 0.83 1.55
N PHE A 80 0.02 1.82 1.02
CA PHE A 80 1.42 1.67 0.60
C PHE A 80 2.37 1.42 1.78
N LEU A 81 2.11 2.01 2.95
CA LEU A 81 2.85 1.68 4.17
C LEU A 81 2.64 0.21 4.57
N GLY A 82 1.44 -0.35 4.31
CA GLY A 82 1.16 -1.77 4.47
C GLY A 82 2.02 -2.64 3.53
N TYR A 83 2.21 -2.23 2.27
CA TYR A 83 3.11 -2.92 1.34
C TYR A 83 4.57 -2.81 1.77
N ALA A 84 4.99 -1.64 2.27
CA ALA A 84 6.33 -1.49 2.86
C ALA A 84 6.53 -2.44 4.05
N LEU A 85 5.51 -2.60 4.90
CA LEU A 85 5.55 -3.53 6.03
C LEU A 85 5.67 -4.99 5.59
N ALA A 86 4.91 -5.42 4.57
CA ALA A 86 5.02 -6.75 3.98
C ALA A 86 6.44 -7.00 3.45
N SER A 87 7.04 -6.02 2.77
CA SER A 87 8.42 -6.11 2.26
C SER A 87 9.45 -6.24 3.38
N THR A 88 9.21 -5.67 4.58
CA THR A 88 10.10 -5.91 5.73
C THR A 88 10.05 -7.36 6.21
N SER A 89 8.89 -8.00 6.15
CA SER A 89 8.74 -9.41 6.53
C SER A 89 9.39 -10.34 5.51
N GLU A 90 9.30 -10.02 4.24
CA GLU A 90 10.01 -10.73 3.18
C GLU A 90 11.52 -10.64 3.36
N LEU A 91 12.06 -9.45 3.61
CA LEU A 91 13.49 -9.25 3.86
C LEU A 91 13.96 -10.02 5.10
N GLU A 92 13.19 -10.01 6.19
CA GLU A 92 13.51 -10.77 7.39
C GLU A 92 13.59 -12.26 7.11
N ASN A 93 12.63 -12.84 6.39
CA ASN A 93 12.65 -14.23 6.00
C ASN A 93 13.93 -14.59 5.22
N HIS A 94 14.29 -13.78 4.22
CA HIS A 94 15.51 -14.01 3.44
C HIS A 94 16.78 -13.85 4.28
N LEU A 95 16.78 -12.92 5.24
CA LEU A 95 17.91 -12.72 6.16
C LEU A 95 18.07 -13.91 7.09
N ILE A 96 16.99 -14.47 7.62
CA ILE A 96 17.01 -15.70 8.43
C ILE A 96 17.61 -16.85 7.61
N VAL A 97 17.10 -17.08 6.39
CA VAL A 97 17.62 -18.13 5.50
C VAL A 97 19.12 -17.94 5.26
N ALA A 98 19.55 -16.71 4.93
CA ALA A 98 20.97 -16.41 4.68
C ALA A 98 21.87 -16.68 5.91
N HIS A 99 21.35 -16.38 7.09
CA HIS A 99 22.03 -16.65 8.35
C HIS A 99 22.11 -18.16 8.65
N ASP A 100 21.00 -18.89 8.54
CA ASP A 100 20.93 -20.33 8.85
C ASP A 100 21.84 -21.16 7.94
N ILE A 101 21.97 -20.77 6.67
CA ILE A 101 22.92 -21.39 5.75
C ILE A 101 24.35 -20.83 5.87
N ARG A 102 24.61 -20.00 6.89
CA ARG A 102 25.92 -19.42 7.23
C ARG A 102 26.55 -18.56 6.13
N GLN A 103 25.74 -17.90 5.35
CA GLN A 103 26.19 -16.94 4.34
C GLN A 103 26.25 -15.50 4.86
N VAL A 104 25.61 -15.20 5.99
CA VAL A 104 25.65 -13.93 6.68
C VAL A 104 26.21 -14.16 8.09
N SER A 105 27.12 -13.26 8.53
CA SER A 105 27.68 -13.30 9.88
C SER A 105 26.64 -13.00 10.95
N GLU A 106 26.82 -13.51 12.16
CA GLU A 106 25.98 -13.19 13.31
C GLU A 106 25.88 -11.69 13.57
N SER A 107 26.98 -10.96 13.41
CA SER A 107 27.04 -9.50 13.59
C SER A 107 26.19 -8.76 12.57
N ASP A 108 26.31 -9.12 11.27
CA ASP A 108 25.51 -8.51 10.20
C ASP A 108 24.03 -8.87 10.34
N TYR A 109 23.73 -10.13 10.70
CA TYR A 109 22.37 -10.59 10.98
C TYR A 109 21.69 -9.75 12.06
N ARG A 110 22.31 -9.62 13.23
CA ARG A 110 21.78 -8.82 14.35
C ARG A 110 21.62 -7.35 13.97
N SER A 111 22.60 -6.80 13.28
CA SER A 111 22.55 -5.40 12.84
C SER A 111 21.37 -5.12 11.89
N LEU A 112 21.15 -5.97 10.89
CA LEU A 112 20.03 -5.82 9.95
C LEU A 112 18.68 -6.08 10.62
N LEU A 113 18.60 -7.06 11.52
CA LEU A 113 17.38 -7.36 12.26
C LEU A 113 16.96 -6.21 13.17
N ALA A 114 17.90 -5.54 13.83
CA ALA A 114 17.63 -4.33 14.62
C ALA A 114 17.09 -3.19 13.76
N GLN A 115 17.69 -2.94 12.59
CA GLN A 115 17.22 -1.92 11.64
C GLN A 115 15.83 -2.25 11.09
N LEU A 116 15.55 -3.50 10.76
CA LEU A 116 14.23 -3.98 10.35
C LEU A 116 13.17 -3.70 11.42
N THR A 117 13.48 -4.03 12.68
CA THR A 117 12.59 -3.79 13.82
C THR A 117 12.29 -2.30 13.99
N ASP A 118 13.29 -1.44 13.86
CA ASP A 118 13.10 0.01 13.94
C ASP A 118 12.24 0.54 12.80
N VAL A 119 12.46 0.09 11.56
CA VAL A 119 11.63 0.49 10.40
C VAL A 119 10.18 0.04 10.59
N ARG A 120 9.93 -1.20 11.02
CA ARG A 120 8.58 -1.71 11.31
C ARG A 120 7.88 -0.86 12.36
N ARG A 121 8.55 -0.55 13.47
CA ARG A 121 7.99 0.29 14.52
C ARG A 121 7.59 1.67 14.00
N MET A 122 8.43 2.27 13.14
CA MET A 122 8.12 3.56 12.52
C MET A 122 6.95 3.47 11.54
N LEU A 123 6.85 2.41 10.73
CA LEU A 123 5.73 2.17 9.81
C LEU A 123 4.42 2.05 10.58
N HIS A 124 4.37 1.19 11.61
CA HIS A 124 3.18 1.05 12.46
C HIS A 124 2.77 2.37 13.13
N GLY A 125 3.73 3.11 13.68
CA GLY A 125 3.45 4.40 14.29
C GLY A 125 2.89 5.44 13.31
N LEU A 126 3.38 5.45 12.06
CA LEU A 126 2.88 6.34 11.02
C LEU A 126 1.48 5.93 10.56
N MET A 127 1.23 4.64 10.35
CA MET A 127 -0.09 4.11 9.99
C MET A 127 -1.14 4.43 11.07
N ALA A 128 -0.78 4.26 12.36
CA ALA A 128 -1.67 4.61 13.47
C ALA A 128 -2.04 6.10 13.48
N LYS A 129 -1.09 6.99 13.16
CA LYS A 129 -1.38 8.44 13.04
C LYS A 129 -2.33 8.76 11.89
N LEU A 130 -2.14 8.13 10.73
CA LEU A 130 -3.02 8.31 9.58
C LEU A 130 -4.44 7.81 9.85
N SER A 131 -4.61 6.72 10.59
CA SER A 131 -5.95 6.20 10.95
C SER A 131 -6.71 7.08 11.94
N GLN A 132 -6.02 7.91 12.71
CA GLN A 132 -6.62 8.84 13.68
C GLN A 132 -6.97 10.20 13.06
N SER A 133 -6.56 10.46 11.82
CA SER A 133 -6.84 11.71 11.13
C SER A 133 -8.33 11.84 10.78
N PRO A 134 -8.96 13.01 10.96
CA PRO A 134 -10.39 13.23 10.65
C PRO A 134 -10.76 12.93 9.20
N SER A 135 -9.80 13.02 8.29
CA SER A 135 -10.01 12.78 6.85
C SER A 135 -10.10 11.29 6.51
N SER A 136 -9.81 10.38 7.44
CA SER A 136 -9.91 8.94 7.26
C SER A 136 -11.25 8.33 7.68
N LYS A 137 -12.17 9.13 8.28
CA LYS A 137 -13.49 8.65 8.66
C LYS A 137 -14.33 8.40 7.41
N PRO A 138 -14.99 7.23 7.27
CA PRO A 138 -15.96 7.02 6.21
C PRO A 138 -17.07 8.06 6.37
N VAL A 139 -17.42 8.74 5.28
CA VAL A 139 -18.62 9.58 5.23
C VAL A 139 -19.80 8.63 5.44
N THR A 140 -20.33 8.61 6.65
CA THR A 140 -21.63 7.99 6.94
C THR A 140 -22.67 8.80 6.16
N SER A 141 -23.06 8.27 5.00
CA SER A 141 -24.23 8.82 4.30
C SER A 141 -25.41 8.76 5.25
N PRO A 142 -26.19 9.84 5.42
CA PRO A 142 -27.37 9.81 6.24
C PRO A 142 -28.33 8.74 5.71
N PRO A 143 -29.09 8.05 6.58
CA PRO A 143 -30.06 7.07 6.13
C PRO A 143 -31.04 7.75 5.18
N ARG A 144 -31.20 7.15 3.99
CA ARG A 144 -32.24 7.57 3.06
C ARG A 144 -33.57 7.44 3.78
N THR A 145 -34.18 8.54 4.14
CA THR A 145 -35.57 8.58 4.58
C THR A 145 -36.42 8.01 3.46
N ALA A 146 -36.96 6.81 3.72
CA ALA A 146 -37.99 6.23 2.88
C ALA A 146 -39.22 7.13 2.98
N THR A 147 -39.45 7.95 1.98
CA THR A 147 -40.71 8.64 1.82
C THR A 147 -41.73 7.60 1.37
N SER A 148 -42.56 7.22 2.34
CA SER A 148 -43.81 6.50 2.14
C SER A 148 -44.71 7.35 1.21
N GLU A 149 -44.97 6.87 0.02
CA GLU A 149 -46.18 7.23 -0.71
C GLU A 149 -47.05 6.01 -0.88
N ALA A 150 -48.10 6.02 -0.03
CA ALA A 150 -49.27 5.17 -0.14
C ALA A 150 -50.14 5.68 -1.28
N HIS A 151 -50.89 4.77 -1.84
CA HIS A 151 -52.17 4.89 -2.55
C HIS A 151 -52.08 4.78 -4.07
N ARG A 152 -52.50 3.66 -4.60
CA ARG A 152 -53.87 3.58 -5.15
C ARG A 152 -54.19 2.16 -5.63
N THR A 153 -55.20 1.60 -4.95
CA THR A 153 -56.02 0.44 -5.33
C THR A 153 -56.73 0.69 -6.65
N VAL A 154 -56.66 -0.19 -7.62
CA VAL A 154 -57.73 -0.41 -8.61
C VAL A 154 -57.81 -1.90 -8.95
N GLN A 155 -59.03 -2.41 -8.83
CA GLN A 155 -59.61 -3.69 -8.96
C GLN A 155 -59.37 -4.45 -10.25
N THR A 156 -59.43 -5.78 -10.06
CA THR A 156 -59.67 -6.89 -10.98
C THR A 156 -60.89 -6.68 -11.91
N PRO A 157 -61.02 -7.35 -13.07
CA PRO A 157 -61.63 -8.65 -12.98
C PRO A 157 -61.05 -9.76 -13.90
N ALA A 158 -61.50 -10.96 -13.56
CA ALA A 158 -61.21 -12.28 -14.10
C ALA A 158 -61.69 -12.49 -15.56
N ALA A 159 -61.08 -13.44 -16.21
CA ALA A 159 -61.79 -14.57 -16.85
C ALA A 159 -60.84 -15.48 -17.65
N ASN A 160 -60.92 -16.75 -17.29
CA ASN A 160 -61.07 -17.92 -18.14
C ASN A 160 -60.00 -18.35 -19.15
N GLY A 161 -59.55 -19.54 -18.87
CA GLY A 161 -59.81 -20.73 -19.72
C GLY A 161 -58.58 -21.06 -20.60
N ASP A 162 -57.94 -22.08 -20.44
CA ASP A 162 -58.14 -23.42 -20.94
C ASP A 162 -56.81 -24.20 -21.02
N GLN A 163 -56.80 -25.35 -20.49
CA GLN A 163 -55.89 -26.44 -20.85
C GLN A 163 -56.55 -27.23 -22.00
N PRO A 164 -55.93 -28.17 -22.71
CA PRO A 164 -54.90 -29.12 -22.26
C PRO A 164 -53.93 -29.65 -23.36
N THR A 165 -53.15 -30.64 -22.89
CA THR A 165 -52.60 -31.83 -23.60
C THR A 165 -51.28 -31.74 -24.35
N ALA A 166 -50.32 -32.44 -23.78
CA ALA A 166 -49.81 -33.77 -24.09
C ALA A 166 -48.99 -33.95 -25.38
N GLY A 167 -47.82 -34.58 -25.24
CA GLY A 167 -47.21 -35.34 -26.32
C GLY A 167 -45.69 -35.28 -26.34
N ARG A 168 -45.07 -36.20 -25.68
CA ARG A 168 -44.10 -37.22 -26.15
C ARG A 168 -43.27 -36.84 -27.36
N GLY A 169 -41.96 -37.07 -27.20
CA GLY A 169 -40.95 -37.20 -28.21
C GLY A 169 -39.59 -37.27 -27.54
#